data_21c991bee1362111007bb9d624026548
#
_entry.id   21c991bee1362111007bb9d624026548
#
_cell.length_a   1.000
_cell.length_b   1.000
_cell.length_c   1.000
_cell.angle_alpha   90.00
_cell.angle_beta   90.00
_cell.angle_gamma   90.00
#
_symmetry.space_group_name_H-M   'P 1'
#
loop_
_entity.id
_entity.type
_entity.pdbx_description
1 polymer ?
#
loop_
_entity_poly.entity_id
_entity_poly.type
_entity_poly.pdbx_seq_one_letter_code
_entity_poly.pdbx_strand_id
1 'polypeptide(L)'
;MIYLEDGSAVPVDKSELPVELPDDVNLKTSGNPLVEHPTWKNTIQKSTGKKALRETDTLDTFVDSSWYFLRFCSPNNAKLPFDEKDANYWMPVDQYIGGIEHAILHLLYSRFFTKGIKKFKNLNFSEPFANLFTQGMVCHESYKDEKGQWLYPEEVEKIGSKEAIKKKDKSKVLVGPAESMSKSKKNTVDPEFMIKKYGADSIRWFILSDSPPEKDVLWSDTGVYSANKFLQKLWGLAYQISKRETKEQNSDSKIEKEFTKTIAKYINKIDTAINNFRFNVSIAIFHESYKFLYDSLSLNIKNKVFVDNTIKIFKTLIPFIPHLALECL
;
A
#
# COMPACT_ATOMS: atom_id res chain seq x y z
N MET A 1 -32.67 7.82 10.65
CA MET A 1 -33.79 8.76 10.47
C MET A 1 -35.10 7.99 10.38
N ILE A 2 -36.21 8.61 10.74
CA ILE A 2 -37.57 8.11 10.52
C ILE A 2 -38.42 9.20 9.85
N TYR A 3 -39.37 8.81 9.04
CA TYR A 3 -40.27 9.70 8.31
C TYR A 3 -41.69 9.58 8.89
N LEU A 4 -42.25 10.69 9.28
CA LEU A 4 -43.62 10.78 9.80
C LEU A 4 -44.62 10.81 8.63
N GLU A 5 -45.93 10.62 8.93
CA GLU A 5 -47.01 10.64 7.93
C GLU A 5 -47.15 12.01 7.20
N ASP A 6 -46.70 13.10 7.82
CA ASP A 6 -46.65 14.43 7.21
C ASP A 6 -45.41 14.65 6.31
N GLY A 7 -44.55 13.63 6.11
CA GLY A 7 -43.34 13.71 5.33
C GLY A 7 -42.13 14.30 6.07
N SER A 8 -42.28 14.72 7.32
CA SER A 8 -41.16 15.25 8.09
C SER A 8 -40.17 14.16 8.49
N ALA A 9 -38.88 14.44 8.31
CA ALA A 9 -37.79 13.54 8.71
C ALA A 9 -37.27 13.94 10.09
N VAL A 10 -37.28 13.01 11.04
CA VAL A 10 -36.82 13.21 12.40
C VAL A 10 -35.81 12.13 12.81
N PRO A 11 -34.88 12.39 13.72
CA PRO A 11 -34.03 11.33 14.26
C PRO A 11 -34.84 10.35 15.12
N VAL A 12 -34.40 9.09 15.20
CA VAL A 12 -34.91 8.17 16.22
C VAL A 12 -34.51 8.65 17.61
N ASP A 13 -35.26 8.23 18.61
CA ASP A 13 -34.91 8.49 20.00
C ASP A 13 -33.53 7.88 20.35
N LYS A 14 -32.75 8.56 21.20
CA LYS A 14 -31.42 8.06 21.59
C LYS A 14 -31.46 6.69 22.26
N SER A 15 -32.58 6.36 22.90
CA SER A 15 -32.79 5.05 23.52
C SER A 15 -33.00 3.91 22.52
N GLU A 16 -33.17 4.23 21.23
CA GLU A 16 -33.33 3.25 20.14
C GLU A 16 -32.02 3.04 19.33
N LEU A 17 -30.93 3.64 19.79
CA LEU A 17 -29.62 3.44 19.18
C LEU A 17 -28.87 2.28 19.86
N PRO A 18 -28.16 1.46 19.09
CA PRO A 18 -28.04 1.46 17.63
C PRO A 18 -29.32 0.98 16.93
N VAL A 19 -29.59 1.47 15.72
CA VAL A 19 -30.66 0.91 14.86
C VAL A 19 -30.08 -0.34 14.18
N GLU A 20 -30.52 -1.51 14.66
CA GLU A 20 -30.05 -2.79 14.11
C GLU A 20 -30.75 -3.13 12.80
N LEU A 21 -29.98 -3.60 11.83
CA LEU A 21 -30.50 -4.11 10.55
C LEU A 21 -31.08 -5.51 10.76
N PRO A 22 -32.10 -5.91 9.98
CA PRO A 22 -32.66 -7.27 10.07
C PRO A 22 -31.70 -8.30 9.46
N ASP A 23 -31.57 -9.45 10.11
CA ASP A 23 -30.72 -10.56 9.65
C ASP A 23 -31.35 -11.37 8.51
N ASP A 24 -32.67 -11.28 8.35
CA ASP A 24 -33.48 -12.02 7.37
C ASP A 24 -33.75 -11.28 6.07
N VAL A 25 -32.82 -10.41 5.69
CA VAL A 25 -32.91 -9.60 4.44
C VAL A 25 -32.73 -10.47 3.20
N ASN A 26 -33.63 -10.36 2.24
CA ASN A 26 -33.51 -11.04 0.96
C ASN A 26 -32.58 -10.25 0.02
N LEU A 27 -31.32 -10.64 -0.07
CA LEU A 27 -30.32 -10.00 -0.95
C LEU A 27 -30.48 -10.31 -2.45
N LYS A 28 -31.48 -11.14 -2.84
CA LYS A 28 -31.71 -11.50 -4.25
C LYS A 28 -32.74 -10.59 -4.95
N THR A 29 -33.28 -9.61 -4.25
CA THR A 29 -34.21 -8.64 -4.84
C THR A 29 -33.48 -7.63 -5.74
N SER A 30 -34.14 -7.17 -6.80
CA SER A 30 -33.67 -6.01 -7.55
C SER A 30 -34.03 -4.72 -6.81
N GLY A 31 -33.04 -3.91 -6.44
CA GLY A 31 -33.25 -2.67 -5.70
C GLY A 31 -32.84 -2.75 -4.23
N ASN A 32 -33.40 -1.88 -3.40
CA ASN A 32 -33.05 -1.80 -1.98
C ASN A 32 -33.75 -2.90 -1.16
N PRO A 33 -33.03 -3.89 -0.61
CA PRO A 33 -33.63 -5.01 0.11
C PRO A 33 -34.36 -4.60 1.40
N LEU A 34 -34.00 -3.48 2.01
CA LEU A 34 -34.65 -2.97 3.22
C LEU A 34 -36.05 -2.38 2.93
N VAL A 35 -36.25 -1.85 1.72
CA VAL A 35 -37.58 -1.38 1.26
C VAL A 35 -38.54 -2.57 1.15
N GLU A 36 -38.05 -3.69 0.67
CA GLU A 36 -38.84 -4.90 0.47
C GLU A 36 -39.05 -5.71 1.77
N HIS A 37 -38.37 -5.35 2.86
CA HIS A 37 -38.52 -6.05 4.13
C HIS A 37 -39.93 -5.84 4.71
N PRO A 38 -40.67 -6.91 5.08
CA PRO A 38 -42.11 -6.83 5.39
C PRO A 38 -42.44 -5.97 6.62
N THR A 39 -41.56 -5.97 7.62
CA THR A 39 -41.86 -5.35 8.91
C THR A 39 -40.85 -4.29 9.36
N TRP A 40 -39.56 -4.47 9.08
CA TRP A 40 -38.46 -3.65 9.63
C TRP A 40 -38.60 -2.16 9.34
N LYS A 41 -39.06 -1.79 8.16
CA LYS A 41 -39.27 -0.37 7.77
C LYS A 41 -40.34 0.35 8.59
N ASN A 42 -41.28 -0.39 9.17
CA ASN A 42 -42.35 0.19 9.96
C ASN A 42 -41.91 0.41 11.41
N THR A 43 -42.17 1.60 11.94
CA THR A 43 -41.78 1.96 13.30
C THR A 43 -42.75 2.98 13.88
N ILE A 44 -42.49 3.38 15.11
CA ILE A 44 -43.22 4.49 15.79
C ILE A 44 -42.20 5.47 16.32
N GLN A 45 -42.52 6.76 16.28
CA GLN A 45 -41.75 7.76 17.00
C GLN A 45 -42.04 7.65 18.49
N LYS A 46 -41.10 7.21 19.30
CA LYS A 46 -41.28 6.94 20.75
C LYS A 46 -41.79 8.16 21.52
N SER A 47 -41.29 9.35 21.23
CA SER A 47 -41.63 10.57 21.92
C SER A 47 -43.10 11.00 21.74
N THR A 48 -43.73 10.62 20.61
CA THR A 48 -45.09 11.05 20.27
C THR A 48 -46.10 9.91 20.09
N GLY A 49 -45.63 8.66 19.97
CA GLY A 49 -46.44 7.49 19.62
C GLY A 49 -46.94 7.45 18.18
N LYS A 50 -46.53 8.39 17.31
CA LYS A 50 -46.94 8.46 15.92
C LYS A 50 -46.30 7.35 15.08
N LYS A 51 -47.06 6.84 14.12
CA LYS A 51 -46.50 5.89 13.12
C LYS A 51 -45.44 6.60 12.26
N ALA A 52 -44.41 5.87 11.91
CA ALA A 52 -43.33 6.36 11.11
C ALA A 52 -42.72 5.23 10.23
N LEU A 53 -41.96 5.61 9.22
CA LEU A 53 -41.17 4.69 8.40
C LEU A 53 -39.67 4.93 8.66
N ARG A 54 -38.91 3.86 8.84
CA ARG A 54 -37.44 3.97 8.90
C ARG A 54 -36.87 4.35 7.54
N GLU A 55 -35.79 5.13 7.57
CA GLU A 55 -34.90 5.28 6.41
C GLU A 55 -34.37 3.91 6.01
N THR A 56 -34.46 3.58 4.74
CA THR A 56 -34.03 2.30 4.17
C THR A 56 -32.74 2.42 3.38
N ASP A 57 -32.33 3.62 2.99
CA ASP A 57 -31.05 3.83 2.36
C ASP A 57 -29.94 3.72 3.41
N THR A 58 -28.92 2.93 3.08
CA THR A 58 -27.70 2.82 3.89
C THR A 58 -26.69 3.87 3.47
N LEU A 59 -25.85 4.25 4.40
CA LEU A 59 -24.76 5.16 4.09
C LEU A 59 -23.76 4.51 3.13
N ASP A 60 -23.11 5.33 2.32
CA ASP A 60 -22.00 4.89 1.46
C ASP A 60 -20.90 4.24 2.30
N THR A 61 -20.25 3.21 1.74
CA THR A 61 -19.16 2.47 2.42
C THR A 61 -17.96 3.36 2.78
N PHE A 62 -17.79 4.51 2.11
CA PHE A 62 -16.76 5.50 2.44
C PHE A 62 -17.01 6.27 3.72
N VAL A 63 -18.21 6.20 4.32
CA VAL A 63 -18.53 6.91 5.57
C VAL A 63 -17.60 6.47 6.69
N ASP A 64 -17.42 5.17 6.90
CA ASP A 64 -16.55 4.66 7.96
C ASP A 64 -15.08 5.01 7.70
N SER A 65 -14.63 4.90 6.46
CA SER A 65 -13.26 5.26 6.09
C SER A 65 -12.99 6.76 6.13
N SER A 66 -14.04 7.59 6.20
CA SER A 66 -13.91 9.06 6.17
C SER A 66 -13.38 9.67 7.47
N TRP A 67 -13.36 8.91 8.55
CA TRP A 67 -12.95 9.40 9.88
C TRP A 67 -12.14 8.40 10.70
N TYR A 68 -11.80 7.22 10.16
CA TYR A 68 -11.07 6.16 10.86
C TYR A 68 -9.76 6.63 11.50
N PHE A 69 -9.08 7.58 10.87
CA PHE A 69 -7.84 8.18 11.38
C PHE A 69 -8.06 8.93 12.72
N LEU A 70 -9.24 9.50 12.94
CA LEU A 70 -9.62 10.08 14.24
C LEU A 70 -9.81 8.96 15.28
N ARG A 71 -10.46 7.85 14.88
CA ARG A 71 -10.62 6.69 15.76
C ARG A 71 -9.28 6.09 16.17
N PHE A 72 -8.29 6.08 15.26
CA PHE A 72 -6.95 5.57 15.53
C PHE A 72 -6.20 6.38 16.59
N CYS A 73 -6.55 7.66 16.80
CA CYS A 73 -5.96 8.46 17.86
C CYS A 73 -6.31 7.94 19.27
N SER A 74 -7.47 7.28 19.43
CA SER A 74 -7.94 6.72 20.71
C SER A 74 -8.70 5.41 20.51
N PRO A 75 -8.04 4.33 20.04
CA PRO A 75 -8.68 3.10 19.56
C PRO A 75 -9.46 2.35 20.65
N ASN A 76 -9.06 2.50 21.91
CA ASN A 76 -9.65 1.80 23.06
C ASN A 76 -10.78 2.59 23.75
N ASN A 77 -11.19 3.74 23.22
CA ASN A 77 -12.29 4.52 23.80
C ASN A 77 -13.63 3.83 23.51
N ALA A 78 -14.23 3.19 24.50
CA ALA A 78 -15.52 2.50 24.39
C ALA A 78 -16.75 3.42 24.42
N LYS A 79 -16.58 4.70 24.82
CA LYS A 79 -17.70 5.62 25.06
C LYS A 79 -17.88 6.66 23.96
N LEU A 80 -16.79 7.05 23.31
CA LEU A 80 -16.78 8.11 22.31
C LEU A 80 -16.16 7.59 21.00
N PRO A 81 -16.53 8.15 19.85
CA PRO A 81 -15.90 7.82 18.57
C PRO A 81 -14.38 8.04 18.61
N PHE A 82 -13.94 9.11 19.24
CA PHE A 82 -12.54 9.44 19.52
C PHE A 82 -12.48 10.43 20.70
N ASP A 83 -11.31 10.57 21.31
CA ASP A 83 -11.01 11.58 22.31
C ASP A 83 -10.48 12.85 21.64
N GLU A 84 -11.03 14.03 21.99
CA GLU A 84 -10.65 15.30 21.37
C GLU A 84 -9.20 15.71 21.70
N LYS A 85 -8.72 15.38 22.91
CA LYS A 85 -7.35 15.68 23.32
C LYS A 85 -6.34 14.84 22.53
N ASP A 86 -6.63 13.55 22.39
CA ASP A 86 -5.78 12.64 21.62
C ASP A 86 -5.78 13.02 20.13
N ALA A 87 -6.97 13.34 19.58
CA ALA A 87 -7.08 13.80 18.20
C ALA A 87 -6.29 15.10 17.97
N ASN A 88 -6.39 16.07 18.87
CA ASN A 88 -5.64 17.34 18.77
C ASN A 88 -4.13 17.18 18.94
N TYR A 89 -3.67 16.09 19.57
CA TYR A 89 -2.26 15.76 19.70
C TYR A 89 -1.68 15.08 18.45
N TRP A 90 -2.41 14.10 17.89
CA TRP A 90 -1.92 13.28 16.79
C TRP A 90 -2.24 13.83 15.39
N MET A 91 -3.30 14.65 15.25
CA MET A 91 -3.74 15.16 13.97
C MET A 91 -3.22 16.58 13.69
N PRO A 92 -3.10 16.97 12.40
CA PRO A 92 -3.38 16.17 11.18
C PRO A 92 -2.36 15.06 10.95
N VAL A 93 -2.70 14.04 10.17
CA VAL A 93 -1.76 12.99 9.75
C VAL A 93 -0.60 13.60 8.99
N ASP A 94 0.65 13.33 9.40
CA ASP A 94 1.84 13.96 8.84
C ASP A 94 2.01 13.66 7.35
N GLN A 95 1.87 12.38 6.96
CA GLN A 95 2.00 11.93 5.58
C GLN A 95 0.93 10.89 5.26
N TYR A 96 0.11 11.18 4.26
CA TYR A 96 -0.94 10.27 3.79
C TYR A 96 -0.64 9.79 2.37
N ILE A 97 -0.61 8.47 2.17
CA ILE A 97 -0.21 7.84 0.91
C ILE A 97 -1.36 6.96 0.43
N GLY A 98 -1.77 7.13 -0.83
CA GLY A 98 -2.83 6.33 -1.43
C GLY A 98 -2.88 6.48 -2.94
N GLY A 99 -3.74 5.70 -3.60
CA GLY A 99 -3.94 5.77 -5.04
C GLY A 99 -4.66 7.04 -5.47
N ILE A 100 -4.38 7.49 -6.69
CA ILE A 100 -4.99 8.70 -7.26
C ILE A 100 -6.50 8.56 -7.43
N GLU A 101 -7.03 7.35 -7.55
CA GLU A 101 -8.46 7.06 -7.69
C GLU A 101 -9.29 7.54 -6.49
N HIS A 102 -8.66 7.69 -5.33
CA HIS A 102 -9.32 8.16 -4.11
C HIS A 102 -9.49 9.68 -4.03
N ALA A 103 -8.95 10.45 -4.98
CA ALA A 103 -8.98 11.91 -4.95
C ALA A 103 -10.41 12.48 -4.87
N ILE A 104 -11.36 11.92 -5.63
CA ILE A 104 -12.78 12.31 -5.67
C ILE A 104 -13.69 11.39 -4.84
N LEU A 105 -13.13 10.42 -4.13
CA LEU A 105 -13.84 9.47 -3.27
C LEU A 105 -13.42 9.68 -1.81
N HIS A 106 -12.61 8.78 -1.29
CA HIS A 106 -12.17 8.77 0.10
C HIS A 106 -11.56 10.11 0.58
N LEU A 107 -10.68 10.73 -0.22
CA LEU A 107 -10.03 11.98 0.19
C LEU A 107 -11.02 13.16 0.30
N LEU A 108 -12.00 13.23 -0.59
CA LEU A 108 -13.05 14.25 -0.53
C LEU A 108 -13.93 14.04 0.70
N TYR A 109 -14.37 12.80 0.96
CA TYR A 109 -15.14 12.45 2.15
C TYR A 109 -14.38 12.73 3.44
N SER A 110 -13.10 12.37 3.53
CA SER A 110 -12.25 12.64 4.70
C SER A 110 -12.18 14.12 5.04
N ARG A 111 -12.01 14.98 4.04
CA ARG A 111 -12.01 16.44 4.21
C ARG A 111 -13.39 16.95 4.67
N PHE A 112 -14.46 16.47 4.03
CA PHE A 112 -15.83 16.86 4.40
C PHE A 112 -16.15 16.48 5.84
N PHE A 113 -15.87 15.23 6.25
CA PHE A 113 -16.09 14.75 7.61
C PHE A 113 -15.27 15.53 8.64
N THR A 114 -13.99 15.76 8.39
CA THR A 114 -13.13 16.54 9.29
C THR A 114 -13.69 17.95 9.51
N LYS A 115 -14.11 18.64 8.43
CA LYS A 115 -14.71 19.97 8.51
C LYS A 115 -16.07 19.95 9.21
N GLY A 116 -16.88 18.93 8.94
CA GLY A 116 -18.18 18.72 9.60
C GLY A 116 -18.02 18.46 11.09
N ILE A 117 -17.16 17.54 11.48
CA ILE A 117 -16.89 17.18 12.88
C ILE A 117 -16.36 18.40 13.66
N LYS A 118 -15.46 19.19 13.06
CA LYS A 118 -14.93 20.40 13.69
C LYS A 118 -16.02 21.41 14.12
N LYS A 119 -17.17 21.44 13.44
CA LYS A 119 -18.29 22.32 13.84
C LYS A 119 -18.92 21.93 15.17
N PHE A 120 -18.78 20.68 15.59
CA PHE A 120 -19.40 20.10 16.78
C PHE A 120 -18.42 19.70 17.86
N LYS A 121 -17.12 19.66 17.52
CA LYS A 121 -16.02 19.21 18.36
C LYS A 121 -14.90 20.26 18.39
N ASN A 122 -14.20 20.36 19.50
CA ASN A 122 -13.12 21.32 19.66
C ASN A 122 -11.82 20.77 19.04
N LEU A 123 -11.73 20.80 17.70
CA LEU A 123 -10.54 20.39 16.96
C LEU A 123 -9.72 21.61 16.53
N ASN A 124 -8.39 21.54 16.72
CA ASN A 124 -7.46 22.61 16.36
C ASN A 124 -7.03 22.58 14.87
N PHE A 125 -7.42 21.57 14.12
CA PHE A 125 -7.15 21.38 12.69
C PHE A 125 -8.46 21.42 11.87
N SER A 126 -8.34 21.61 10.55
CA SER A 126 -9.48 21.64 9.60
C SER A 126 -9.26 20.77 8.37
N GLU A 127 -8.04 20.28 8.19
CA GLU A 127 -7.68 19.32 7.14
C GLU A 127 -7.17 18.04 7.80
N PRO A 128 -7.55 16.85 7.31
CA PRO A 128 -7.16 15.58 7.93
C PRO A 128 -5.70 15.23 7.72
N PHE A 129 -5.08 15.70 6.64
CA PHE A 129 -3.74 15.33 6.21
C PHE A 129 -2.88 16.58 6.01
N ALA A 130 -1.68 16.62 6.60
CA ALA A 130 -0.70 17.69 6.42
C ALA A 130 -0.03 17.59 5.04
N ASN A 131 0.34 16.37 4.65
CA ASN A 131 0.92 16.07 3.34
C ASN A 131 0.18 14.90 2.71
N LEU A 132 -0.04 14.99 1.41
CA LEU A 132 -0.67 13.97 0.59
C LEU A 132 0.30 13.53 -0.51
N PHE A 133 0.47 12.22 -0.66
CA PHE A 133 1.23 11.63 -1.75
C PHE A 133 0.34 10.64 -2.50
N THR A 134 0.08 10.92 -3.79
CA THR A 134 -0.72 10.03 -4.64
C THR A 134 0.21 9.12 -5.44
N GLN A 135 0.05 7.81 -5.25
CA GLN A 135 0.82 6.80 -5.97
C GLN A 135 0.11 6.36 -7.25
N GLY A 136 0.92 5.95 -8.25
CA GLY A 136 0.43 5.34 -9.47
C GLY A 136 -0.13 3.93 -9.25
N MET A 137 -0.74 3.39 -10.30
CA MET A 137 -1.35 2.06 -10.29
C MET A 137 -0.34 0.99 -10.72
N VAL A 138 -0.56 -0.24 -10.25
CA VAL A 138 0.12 -1.40 -10.82
C VAL A 138 -0.72 -1.89 -12.00
N CYS A 139 -0.13 -1.85 -13.18
CA CYS A 139 -0.78 -2.17 -14.45
C CYS A 139 -0.28 -3.50 -15.01
N HIS A 140 -1.15 -4.21 -15.70
CA HIS A 140 -0.79 -5.41 -16.44
C HIS A 140 -1.53 -5.45 -17.79
N GLU A 141 -0.92 -6.10 -18.78
CA GLU A 141 -1.61 -6.38 -20.05
C GLU A 141 -2.86 -7.20 -19.79
N SER A 142 -3.88 -6.97 -20.60
CA SER A 142 -5.10 -7.77 -20.57
C SER A 142 -5.14 -8.76 -21.74
N TYR A 143 -5.73 -9.91 -21.51
CA TYR A 143 -5.73 -11.02 -22.47
C TYR A 143 -7.16 -11.49 -22.78
N LYS A 144 -7.46 -11.70 -24.06
CA LYS A 144 -8.75 -12.27 -24.50
C LYS A 144 -8.51 -13.45 -25.44
N ASP A 145 -9.34 -14.46 -25.30
CA ASP A 145 -9.42 -15.54 -26.30
C ASP A 145 -10.17 -15.06 -27.57
N GLU A 146 -10.22 -15.93 -28.58
CA GLU A 146 -10.91 -15.66 -29.85
C GLU A 146 -12.43 -15.43 -29.71
N LYS A 147 -13.01 -15.88 -28.57
CA LYS A 147 -14.42 -15.64 -28.23
C LYS A 147 -14.63 -14.36 -27.43
N GLY A 148 -13.57 -13.58 -27.19
CA GLY A 148 -13.62 -12.33 -26.44
C GLY A 148 -13.67 -12.52 -24.91
N GLN A 149 -13.47 -13.73 -24.38
CA GLN A 149 -13.44 -14.00 -22.95
C GLN A 149 -12.09 -13.61 -22.36
N TRP A 150 -12.12 -12.96 -21.20
CA TRP A 150 -10.91 -12.58 -20.45
C TRP A 150 -10.18 -13.81 -19.91
N LEU A 151 -8.84 -13.78 -20.00
CA LEU A 151 -7.94 -14.83 -19.54
C LEU A 151 -7.03 -14.26 -18.44
N TYR A 152 -6.67 -15.11 -17.47
CA TYR A 152 -5.63 -14.76 -16.49
C TYR A 152 -4.23 -14.85 -17.12
N PRO A 153 -3.25 -14.05 -16.65
CA PRO A 153 -1.87 -14.10 -17.15
C PRO A 153 -1.23 -15.49 -17.09
N GLU A 154 -1.55 -16.27 -16.04
CA GLU A 154 -1.04 -17.64 -15.90
C GLU A 154 -1.59 -18.64 -16.95
N GLU A 155 -2.73 -18.33 -17.58
CA GLU A 155 -3.29 -19.16 -18.67
C GLU A 155 -2.63 -18.88 -20.02
N VAL A 156 -1.79 -17.83 -20.11
CA VAL A 156 -1.26 -17.29 -21.35
C VAL A 156 0.27 -17.49 -21.43
N GLU A 157 0.76 -17.82 -22.61
CA GLU A 157 2.19 -17.88 -22.98
C GLU A 157 2.47 -16.81 -24.04
N LYS A 158 3.31 -15.83 -23.72
CA LYS A 158 3.75 -14.81 -24.69
C LYS A 158 4.79 -15.41 -25.62
N ILE A 159 4.58 -15.29 -26.92
CA ILE A 159 5.52 -15.73 -27.98
C ILE A 159 6.15 -14.52 -28.70
N GLY A 160 5.65 -13.30 -28.44
CA GLY A 160 6.16 -12.06 -28.98
C GLY A 160 5.65 -10.86 -28.18
N SER A 161 6.01 -9.65 -28.60
CA SER A 161 5.60 -8.41 -27.90
C SER A 161 4.08 -8.18 -27.92
N LYS A 162 3.40 -8.60 -28.99
CA LYS A 162 1.94 -8.49 -29.18
C LYS A 162 1.28 -9.82 -29.52
N GLU A 163 2.01 -10.93 -29.38
CA GLU A 163 1.56 -12.26 -29.73
C GLU A 163 1.60 -13.15 -28.50
N ALA A 164 0.50 -13.86 -28.29
CA ALA A 164 0.36 -14.77 -27.18
C ALA A 164 -0.55 -15.96 -27.57
N ILE A 165 -0.38 -17.06 -26.87
CA ILE A 165 -1.19 -18.27 -27.04
C ILE A 165 -1.68 -18.77 -25.69
N LYS A 166 -2.80 -19.45 -25.69
CA LYS A 166 -3.33 -20.16 -24.52
C LYS A 166 -2.43 -21.36 -24.20
N LYS A 167 -1.99 -21.50 -22.97
CA LYS A 167 -1.11 -22.64 -22.59
C LYS A 167 -1.77 -23.99 -22.82
N LYS A 168 -3.08 -24.09 -22.60
CA LYS A 168 -3.84 -25.34 -22.63
C LYS A 168 -3.96 -25.96 -24.02
N ASP A 169 -4.33 -25.17 -25.02
CA ASP A 169 -4.69 -25.66 -26.36
C ASP A 169 -3.94 -24.95 -27.50
N LYS A 170 -3.01 -24.04 -27.14
CA LYS A 170 -2.19 -23.26 -28.06
C LYS A 170 -3.01 -22.33 -29.01
N SER A 171 -4.29 -22.12 -28.71
CA SER A 171 -5.13 -21.16 -29.45
C SER A 171 -4.60 -19.73 -29.31
N LYS A 172 -4.87 -18.90 -30.31
CA LYS A 172 -4.42 -17.49 -30.34
C LYS A 172 -5.07 -16.66 -29.22
N VAL A 173 -4.30 -15.78 -28.63
CA VAL A 173 -4.75 -14.83 -27.61
C VAL A 173 -4.53 -13.41 -28.12
N LEU A 174 -5.55 -12.57 -27.96
CA LEU A 174 -5.46 -11.14 -28.23
C LEU A 174 -4.85 -10.46 -27.01
N VAL A 175 -3.74 -9.77 -27.23
CA VAL A 175 -3.04 -8.99 -26.19
C VAL A 175 -3.57 -7.55 -26.23
N GLY A 176 -4.21 -7.13 -25.16
CA GLY A 176 -4.70 -5.76 -24.97
C GLY A 176 -3.61 -4.86 -24.34
N PRO A 177 -3.91 -3.57 -24.19
CA PRO A 177 -3.00 -2.63 -23.56
C PRO A 177 -2.78 -2.98 -22.09
N ALA A 178 -1.66 -2.49 -21.55
CA ALA A 178 -1.44 -2.48 -20.10
C ALA A 178 -2.40 -1.46 -19.46
N GLU A 179 -3.15 -1.91 -18.48
CA GLU A 179 -4.12 -1.11 -17.75
C GLU A 179 -4.15 -1.54 -16.28
N SER A 180 -4.76 -0.74 -15.41
CA SER A 180 -4.84 -1.07 -13.99
C SER A 180 -5.47 -2.45 -13.78
N MET A 181 -4.89 -3.22 -12.86
CA MET A 181 -5.33 -4.59 -12.56
C MET A 181 -6.76 -4.60 -12.03
N SER A 182 -7.61 -5.46 -12.58
CA SER A 182 -8.97 -5.66 -12.11
C SER A 182 -9.42 -7.13 -12.22
N LYS A 183 -10.21 -7.58 -11.25
CA LYS A 183 -10.78 -8.94 -11.25
C LYS A 183 -11.70 -9.18 -12.45
N SER A 184 -12.42 -8.15 -12.89
CA SER A 184 -13.36 -8.26 -14.03
C SER A 184 -12.65 -8.50 -15.37
N LYS A 185 -11.44 -7.97 -15.54
CA LYS A 185 -10.60 -8.16 -16.72
C LYS A 185 -9.61 -9.31 -16.58
N LYS A 186 -9.56 -9.94 -15.41
CA LYS A 186 -8.64 -11.04 -15.09
C LYS A 186 -7.14 -10.71 -15.34
N ASN A 187 -6.78 -9.44 -15.39
CA ASN A 187 -5.40 -9.01 -15.59
C ASN A 187 -4.65 -8.81 -14.25
N THR A 188 -5.07 -9.53 -13.22
CA THR A 188 -4.47 -9.50 -11.88
C THR A 188 -3.37 -10.53 -11.75
N VAL A 189 -2.34 -10.20 -10.99
CA VAL A 189 -1.30 -11.11 -10.55
C VAL A 189 -1.55 -11.45 -9.07
N ASP A 190 -1.53 -12.73 -8.73
CA ASP A 190 -1.72 -13.17 -7.36
C ASP A 190 -0.46 -12.89 -6.52
N PRO A 191 -0.52 -11.96 -5.54
CA PRO A 191 0.63 -11.64 -4.71
C PRO A 191 1.12 -12.84 -3.89
N GLU A 192 0.22 -13.70 -3.42
CA GLU A 192 0.58 -14.86 -2.60
C GLU A 192 1.42 -15.86 -3.40
N PHE A 193 1.03 -16.13 -4.65
CA PHE A 193 1.80 -16.99 -5.54
C PHE A 193 3.21 -16.42 -5.80
N MET A 194 3.30 -15.10 -6.05
CA MET A 194 4.58 -14.45 -6.32
C MET A 194 5.48 -14.40 -5.08
N ILE A 195 4.89 -14.17 -3.89
CA ILE A 195 5.63 -14.20 -2.62
C ILE A 195 6.18 -15.60 -2.36
N LYS A 196 5.38 -16.65 -2.58
CA LYS A 196 5.86 -18.05 -2.43
C LYS A 196 7.00 -18.37 -3.38
N LYS A 197 6.97 -17.83 -4.59
CA LYS A 197 7.96 -18.11 -5.64
C LYS A 197 9.27 -17.34 -5.49
N TYR A 198 9.20 -16.06 -5.13
CA TYR A 198 10.35 -15.14 -5.16
C TYR A 198 10.67 -14.48 -3.81
N GLY A 199 9.78 -14.60 -2.83
CA GLY A 199 9.88 -13.89 -1.57
C GLY A 199 9.33 -12.46 -1.64
N ALA A 200 8.83 -11.95 -0.51
CA ALA A 200 8.25 -10.60 -0.42
C ALA A 200 9.25 -9.50 -0.78
N ASP A 201 10.51 -9.65 -0.37
CA ASP A 201 11.56 -8.65 -0.63
C ASP A 201 11.83 -8.45 -2.12
N SER A 202 11.75 -9.53 -2.94
CA SER A 202 11.92 -9.42 -4.40
C SER A 202 10.82 -8.61 -5.06
N ILE A 203 9.58 -8.79 -4.60
CA ILE A 203 8.43 -8.03 -5.10
C ILE A 203 8.54 -6.57 -4.68
N ARG A 204 8.86 -6.31 -3.41
CA ARG A 204 9.09 -4.94 -2.90
C ARG A 204 10.17 -4.23 -3.70
N TRP A 205 11.30 -4.91 -3.93
CA TRP A 205 12.40 -4.38 -4.73
C TRP A 205 11.97 -4.03 -6.14
N PHE A 206 11.25 -4.93 -6.82
CA PHE A 206 10.73 -4.69 -8.17
C PHE A 206 9.81 -3.47 -8.23
N ILE A 207 8.78 -3.42 -7.37
CA ILE A 207 7.80 -2.33 -7.37
C ILE A 207 8.47 -0.97 -7.12
N LEU A 208 9.48 -0.93 -6.23
CA LEU A 208 10.17 0.32 -5.89
C LEU A 208 11.26 0.71 -6.90
N SER A 209 11.65 -0.20 -7.81
CA SER A 209 12.76 0.04 -8.75
C SER A 209 12.35 0.64 -10.09
N ASP A 210 11.13 0.33 -10.56
CA ASP A 210 10.73 0.57 -11.93
C ASP A 210 10.63 2.06 -12.29
N SER A 211 9.86 2.80 -11.50
CA SER A 211 9.58 4.21 -11.76
C SER A 211 9.37 5.00 -10.47
N PRO A 212 9.36 6.36 -10.54
CA PRO A 212 8.91 7.16 -9.41
C PRO A 212 7.53 6.70 -8.94
N PRO A 213 7.26 6.67 -7.62
CA PRO A 213 6.02 6.07 -7.08
C PRO A 213 4.73 6.76 -7.54
N GLU A 214 4.80 7.99 -8.08
CA GLU A 214 3.65 8.71 -8.66
C GLU A 214 3.22 8.18 -10.03
N LYS A 215 4.07 7.39 -10.68
CA LYS A 215 3.80 6.80 -11.99
C LYS A 215 3.30 5.38 -11.88
N ASP A 216 2.54 4.97 -12.88
CA ASP A 216 2.11 3.59 -12.99
C ASP A 216 3.31 2.65 -13.17
N VAL A 217 3.23 1.50 -12.51
CA VAL A 217 4.21 0.41 -12.62
C VAL A 217 3.65 -0.66 -13.54
N LEU A 218 4.36 -0.96 -14.61
CA LEU A 218 4.01 -2.07 -15.47
C LEU A 218 4.56 -3.38 -14.88
N TRP A 219 3.66 -4.29 -14.50
CA TRP A 219 4.07 -5.60 -13.97
C TRP A 219 4.90 -6.39 -14.98
N SER A 220 5.97 -6.99 -14.51
CA SER A 220 6.89 -7.79 -15.31
C SER A 220 7.45 -8.94 -14.50
N ASP A 221 7.14 -10.19 -14.88
CA ASP A 221 7.69 -11.39 -14.24
C ASP A 221 9.22 -11.46 -14.38
N THR A 222 9.75 -11.00 -15.51
CA THR A 222 11.20 -10.90 -15.74
C THR A 222 11.85 -9.84 -14.85
N GLY A 223 11.12 -8.76 -14.55
CA GLY A 223 11.53 -7.71 -13.61
C GLY A 223 11.63 -8.27 -12.18
N VAL A 224 10.61 -8.99 -11.72
CA VAL A 224 10.63 -9.65 -10.40
C VAL A 224 11.76 -10.69 -10.30
N TYR A 225 11.95 -11.49 -11.36
CA TYR A 225 13.07 -12.44 -11.43
C TYR A 225 14.43 -11.75 -11.34
N SER A 226 14.61 -10.63 -12.03
CA SER A 226 15.84 -9.85 -12.00
C SER A 226 16.09 -9.24 -10.61
N ALA A 227 15.04 -8.75 -9.94
CA ALA A 227 15.08 -8.31 -8.56
C ALA A 227 15.57 -9.45 -7.64
N ASN A 228 14.95 -10.63 -7.74
CA ASN A 228 15.37 -11.81 -6.95
C ASN A 228 16.84 -12.16 -7.16
N LYS A 229 17.31 -12.14 -8.42
CA LYS A 229 18.74 -12.38 -8.72
C LYS A 229 19.66 -11.36 -8.06
N PHE A 230 19.26 -10.12 -8.00
CA PHE A 230 20.06 -9.10 -7.31
C PHE A 230 20.10 -9.32 -5.79
N LEU A 231 18.98 -9.70 -5.19
CA LEU A 231 18.92 -10.03 -3.75
C LEU A 231 19.82 -11.23 -3.41
N GLN A 232 19.86 -12.25 -4.28
CA GLN A 232 20.80 -13.36 -4.14
C GLN A 232 22.28 -12.90 -4.19
N LYS A 233 22.60 -11.90 -5.03
CA LYS A 233 23.94 -11.30 -5.05
C LYS A 233 24.25 -10.54 -3.76
N LEU A 234 23.30 -9.80 -3.21
CA LEU A 234 23.46 -9.12 -1.92
C LEU A 234 23.73 -10.12 -0.79
N TRP A 235 22.98 -11.23 -0.75
CA TRP A 235 23.23 -12.32 0.19
C TRP A 235 24.64 -12.90 0.04
N GLY A 236 25.05 -13.19 -1.19
CA GLY A 236 26.39 -13.68 -1.48
C GLY A 236 27.49 -12.71 -1.06
N LEU A 237 27.27 -11.39 -1.23
CA LEU A 237 28.19 -10.36 -0.75
C LEU A 237 28.29 -10.35 0.77
N ALA A 238 27.16 -10.37 1.48
CA ALA A 238 27.14 -10.44 2.94
C ALA A 238 27.90 -11.66 3.46
N TYR A 239 27.69 -12.83 2.84
CA TYR A 239 28.42 -14.06 3.16
C TYR A 239 29.93 -13.90 2.93
N GLN A 240 30.36 -13.33 1.81
CA GLN A 240 31.79 -13.08 1.55
C GLN A 240 32.40 -12.13 2.57
N ILE A 241 31.67 -11.10 2.97
CA ILE A 241 32.11 -10.15 3.99
C ILE A 241 32.24 -10.83 5.37
N SER A 242 31.31 -11.72 5.75
CA SER A 242 31.39 -12.48 7.01
C SER A 242 32.60 -13.43 7.07
N LYS A 243 33.09 -13.88 5.91
CA LYS A 243 34.29 -14.75 5.79
C LYS A 243 35.57 -13.99 5.49
N ARG A 244 35.48 -12.66 5.39
CA ARG A 244 36.62 -11.84 5.03
C ARG A 244 37.66 -11.84 6.16
N GLU A 245 38.86 -12.30 5.84
CA GLU A 245 40.03 -12.24 6.71
C GLU A 245 40.95 -11.10 6.25
N THR A 246 41.41 -10.26 7.16
CA THR A 246 42.43 -9.25 6.87
C THR A 246 43.62 -9.41 7.77
N LYS A 247 44.80 -9.28 7.17
CA LYS A 247 46.04 -9.13 7.94
C LYS A 247 46.08 -7.72 8.52
N GLU A 248 45.72 -7.58 9.79
CA GLU A 248 45.59 -6.29 10.50
C GLU A 248 46.88 -5.42 10.43
N GLN A 249 48.03 -6.06 10.20
CA GLN A 249 49.35 -5.43 10.30
C GLN A 249 49.71 -4.46 9.16
N ASN A 250 48.98 -4.45 8.04
CA ASN A 250 49.34 -3.67 6.84
C ASN A 250 48.16 -2.85 6.25
N SER A 251 47.18 -2.44 7.07
CA SER A 251 46.08 -1.61 6.59
C SER A 251 46.53 -0.21 6.18
N ASP A 252 46.02 0.28 5.04
CA ASP A 252 46.27 1.64 4.56
C ASP A 252 45.21 2.61 5.12
N SER A 253 45.62 3.43 6.04
CA SER A 253 44.76 4.46 6.67
C SER A 253 44.15 5.46 5.66
N LYS A 254 44.78 5.69 4.52
CA LYS A 254 44.24 6.57 3.48
C LYS A 254 43.12 5.87 2.73
N ILE A 255 43.29 4.58 2.39
CA ILE A 255 42.25 3.76 1.75
C ILE A 255 41.05 3.61 2.69
N GLU A 256 41.25 3.36 3.99
CA GLU A 256 40.17 3.25 4.99
C GLU A 256 39.35 4.55 5.09
N LYS A 257 40.01 5.69 5.09
CA LYS A 257 39.34 7.00 5.13
C LYS A 257 38.51 7.24 3.88
N GLU A 258 39.06 6.94 2.68
CA GLU A 258 38.31 7.14 1.43
C GLU A 258 37.16 6.15 1.29
N PHE A 259 37.34 4.89 1.71
CA PHE A 259 36.27 3.90 1.78
C PHE A 259 35.13 4.40 2.67
N THR A 260 35.43 4.81 3.91
CA THR A 260 34.43 5.31 4.88
C THR A 260 33.71 6.55 4.35
N LYS A 261 34.44 7.47 3.73
CA LYS A 261 33.88 8.69 3.11
C LYS A 261 32.92 8.35 1.96
N THR A 262 33.27 7.36 1.14
CA THR A 262 32.43 6.92 0.02
C THR A 262 31.14 6.27 0.52
N ILE A 263 31.22 5.41 1.54
CA ILE A 263 30.05 4.84 2.20
C ILE A 263 29.14 5.93 2.77
N ALA A 264 29.69 6.92 3.46
CA ALA A 264 28.93 8.05 4.00
C ALA A 264 28.22 8.86 2.88
N LYS A 265 28.85 9.02 1.71
CA LYS A 265 28.20 9.65 0.55
C LYS A 265 27.01 8.85 0.04
N TYR A 266 27.14 7.50 -0.05
CA TYR A 266 26.00 6.65 -0.46
C TYR A 266 24.85 6.76 0.54
N ILE A 267 25.12 6.67 1.84
CA ILE A 267 24.09 6.79 2.89
C ILE A 267 23.35 8.12 2.76
N ASN A 268 24.07 9.23 2.63
CA ASN A 268 23.46 10.56 2.51
C ASN A 268 22.61 10.69 1.23
N LYS A 269 23.05 10.13 0.10
CA LYS A 269 22.26 10.10 -1.13
C LYS A 269 20.98 9.27 -0.97
N ILE A 270 21.07 8.10 -0.32
CA ILE A 270 19.93 7.22 -0.05
C ILE A 270 18.93 7.93 0.87
N ASP A 271 19.40 8.51 1.97
CA ASP A 271 18.56 9.27 2.91
C ASP A 271 17.83 10.43 2.21
N THR A 272 18.57 11.22 1.42
CA THR A 272 17.96 12.29 0.61
C THR A 272 16.91 11.75 -0.37
N ALA A 273 17.15 10.62 -1.01
CA ALA A 273 16.20 10.04 -1.96
C ALA A 273 14.95 9.50 -1.24
N ILE A 274 15.09 8.86 -0.08
CA ILE A 274 13.96 8.38 0.74
C ILE A 274 13.10 9.56 1.20
N ASN A 275 13.71 10.60 1.75
CA ASN A 275 12.98 11.79 2.23
C ASN A 275 12.20 12.52 1.13
N ASN A 276 12.59 12.33 -0.13
CA ASN A 276 11.88 12.86 -1.29
C ASN A 276 11.01 11.83 -2.03
N PHE A 277 10.72 10.68 -1.44
CA PHE A 277 9.97 9.57 -2.05
C PHE A 277 10.54 9.06 -3.38
N ARG A 278 11.83 9.28 -3.65
CA ARG A 278 12.51 8.80 -4.87
C ARG A 278 13.10 7.41 -4.66
N PHE A 279 12.25 6.43 -4.42
CA PHE A 279 12.66 5.07 -4.07
C PHE A 279 13.44 4.38 -5.20
N ASN A 280 13.07 4.60 -6.46
CA ASN A 280 13.79 4.09 -7.61
C ASN A 280 15.23 4.63 -7.67
N VAL A 281 15.45 5.89 -7.29
CA VAL A 281 16.80 6.47 -7.18
C VAL A 281 17.58 5.78 -6.06
N SER A 282 16.96 5.53 -4.91
CA SER A 282 17.59 4.78 -3.82
C SER A 282 18.05 3.40 -4.29
N ILE A 283 17.22 2.69 -5.07
CA ILE A 283 17.57 1.37 -5.62
C ILE A 283 18.77 1.45 -6.58
N ALA A 284 18.83 2.45 -7.44
CA ALA A 284 19.99 2.67 -8.29
C ALA A 284 21.27 2.87 -7.45
N ILE A 285 21.19 3.68 -6.38
CA ILE A 285 22.31 3.90 -5.46
C ILE A 285 22.70 2.60 -4.74
N PHE A 286 21.75 1.73 -4.38
CA PHE A 286 22.06 0.43 -3.80
C PHE A 286 22.82 -0.48 -4.79
N HIS A 287 22.50 -0.46 -6.07
CA HIS A 287 23.28 -1.17 -7.08
C HIS A 287 24.72 -0.64 -7.19
N GLU A 288 24.90 0.69 -7.14
CA GLU A 288 26.23 1.30 -7.11
C GLU A 288 27.01 0.93 -5.85
N SER A 289 26.36 1.00 -4.68
CA SER A 289 26.97 0.66 -3.40
C SER A 289 27.34 -0.84 -3.30
N TYR A 290 26.49 -1.72 -3.83
CA TYR A 290 26.81 -3.14 -3.97
C TYR A 290 28.11 -3.34 -4.77
N LYS A 291 28.19 -2.73 -5.96
CA LYS A 291 29.37 -2.82 -6.81
C LYS A 291 30.61 -2.30 -6.08
N PHE A 292 30.51 -1.15 -5.45
CA PHE A 292 31.61 -0.56 -4.69
C PHE A 292 32.07 -1.47 -3.55
N LEU A 293 31.16 -2.04 -2.75
CA LEU A 293 31.50 -2.98 -1.67
C LEU A 293 32.15 -4.25 -2.23
N TYR A 294 31.62 -4.79 -3.32
CA TYR A 294 32.17 -5.99 -3.94
C TYR A 294 33.61 -5.77 -4.48
N ASP A 295 33.82 -4.66 -5.19
CA ASP A 295 35.14 -4.30 -5.72
C ASP A 295 36.14 -3.99 -4.59
N SER A 296 35.64 -3.55 -3.43
CA SER A 296 36.46 -3.24 -2.24
C SER A 296 36.84 -4.47 -1.42
N LEU A 297 36.30 -5.66 -1.68
CA LEU A 297 36.60 -6.87 -0.90
C LEU A 297 38.09 -7.21 -0.88
N SER A 298 38.81 -6.94 -1.96
CA SER A 298 40.25 -7.20 -2.11
C SER A 298 41.15 -6.09 -1.52
N LEU A 299 40.59 -4.95 -1.12
CA LEU A 299 41.35 -3.84 -0.60
C LEU A 299 41.89 -4.12 0.81
N ASN A 300 43.05 -3.59 1.09
CA ASN A 300 43.69 -3.75 2.41
C ASN A 300 43.12 -2.78 3.45
N ILE A 301 41.88 -3.06 3.87
CA ILE A 301 41.10 -2.33 4.87
C ILE A 301 40.94 -3.26 6.10
N LYS A 302 41.09 -2.74 7.32
CA LYS A 302 40.81 -3.49 8.54
C LYS A 302 39.40 -4.08 8.49
N ASN A 303 39.28 -5.35 8.90
CA ASN A 303 37.99 -6.05 8.83
C ASN A 303 36.90 -5.30 9.59
N LYS A 304 37.21 -4.84 10.79
CA LYS A 304 36.27 -4.03 11.59
C LYS A 304 35.77 -2.80 10.83
N VAL A 305 36.66 -2.04 10.18
CA VAL A 305 36.28 -0.83 9.42
C VAL A 305 35.38 -1.20 8.24
N PHE A 306 35.70 -2.30 7.55
CA PHE A 306 34.92 -2.78 6.43
C PHE A 306 33.50 -3.21 6.86
N VAL A 307 33.42 -4.06 7.88
CA VAL A 307 32.15 -4.60 8.41
C VAL A 307 31.28 -3.46 8.99
N ASP A 308 31.83 -2.59 9.84
CA ASP A 308 31.08 -1.48 10.45
C ASP A 308 30.46 -0.55 9.39
N ASN A 309 31.16 -0.28 8.29
CA ASN A 309 30.65 0.55 7.21
C ASN A 309 29.64 -0.21 6.32
N THR A 310 29.82 -1.51 6.10
CA THR A 310 28.83 -2.33 5.39
C THR A 310 27.51 -2.43 6.16
N ILE A 311 27.57 -2.63 7.46
CA ILE A 311 26.38 -2.63 8.36
C ILE A 311 25.58 -1.33 8.19
N LYS A 312 26.23 -0.18 8.05
CA LYS A 312 25.53 1.09 7.83
C LYS A 312 24.73 1.09 6.52
N ILE A 313 25.28 0.56 5.44
CA ILE A 313 24.55 0.41 4.17
C ILE A 313 23.39 -0.59 4.33
N PHE A 314 23.62 -1.75 4.94
CA PHE A 314 22.55 -2.75 5.12
C PHE A 314 21.41 -2.23 5.98
N LYS A 315 21.67 -1.39 6.98
CA LYS A 315 20.60 -0.71 7.73
C LYS A 315 19.71 0.19 6.86
N THR A 316 20.26 0.81 5.83
CA THR A 316 19.45 1.63 4.90
C THR A 316 18.61 0.78 3.93
N LEU A 317 18.90 -0.52 3.79
CA LEU A 317 18.11 -1.47 3.00
C LEU A 317 16.84 -1.94 3.73
N ILE A 318 16.77 -1.85 5.05
CA ILE A 318 15.65 -2.37 5.86
C ILE A 318 14.28 -1.88 5.35
N PRO A 319 14.05 -0.60 5.04
CA PRO A 319 12.76 -0.15 4.52
C PRO A 319 12.37 -0.78 3.18
N PHE A 320 13.34 -1.23 2.39
CA PHE A 320 13.14 -1.81 1.05
C PHE A 320 12.97 -3.33 1.09
N ILE A 321 13.88 -4.02 1.73
CA ILE A 321 14.00 -5.48 1.77
C ILE A 321 14.23 -5.96 3.22
N PRO A 322 13.24 -5.83 4.11
CA PRO A 322 13.41 -6.03 5.54
C PRO A 322 13.93 -7.41 5.91
N HIS A 323 13.45 -8.48 5.27
CA HIS A 323 13.82 -9.84 5.65
C HIS A 323 15.30 -10.12 5.35
N LEU A 324 15.74 -9.84 4.13
CA LEU A 324 17.14 -10.03 3.73
C LEU A 324 18.08 -9.12 4.49
N ALA A 325 17.70 -7.84 4.65
CA ALA A 325 18.57 -6.87 5.32
C ALA A 325 18.79 -7.21 6.80
N LEU A 326 17.73 -7.62 7.51
CA LEU A 326 17.84 -8.01 8.92
C LEU A 326 18.62 -9.31 9.11
N GLU A 327 18.49 -10.28 8.18
CA GLU A 327 19.26 -11.53 8.24
C GLU A 327 20.75 -11.32 7.98
N CYS A 328 21.11 -10.26 7.23
CA CYS A 328 22.51 -9.91 6.95
C CYS A 328 23.17 -9.07 8.05
N LEU A 329 22.43 -8.56 9.03
CA LEU A 329 22.93 -7.70 10.14
C LEU A 329 23.26 -8.49 11.37
#